data_8a9cacd79c4433173c4d4dedd9589583
#
_entry.id   8a9cacd79c4433173c4d4dedd9589583
#
_cell.length_a   1.000
_cell.length_b   1.000
_cell.length_c   1.000
_cell.angle_alpha   90.00
_cell.angle_beta   90.00
_cell.angle_gamma   90.00
#
_symmetry.space_group_name_H-M   'P 1'
#
loop_
_entity.id
_entity.type
_entity.pdbx_description
1 polymer ?
#
loop_
_entity_poly.entity_id
_entity_poly.type
_entity_poly.pdbx_seq_one_letter_code
_entity_poly.pdbx_strand_id
1 'polypeptide(L)'
;MKPGSSSSYYQSSIRGAAPSASRPTGGWRAMVLLVSVMALIIVTLDVATPADFRARALLGLVPIMVALLAPVSVTAVVTGLLICVYLGLQTVAPLPAGTSWAVLGPLMIGTGGLLGVLIARRREEQRARVQALTDIAEATQRAVMRGLPERLDDLHIADFYQPAARAARVGGDWYDFQPSPHGVRAVLGDVSGKGLPAVSASAWLLGAFREAAYHEERIEEAARRLEIAMQRYSAWTRITDDEGLTDAFSTGLLLHFPPASPECVDIVNFGHEPPLVVTADGRVHTPELPAGLPLGMGTLGAEAPRVARLPFGTGDTLILFTDGVTECRDAGGTFYPVRERLPRLLSPRGAQESPQALLRRLAEDLREHRHGPPSDDAAITVIRRTAQRAPYQNEADAELYAYRPKEAADETAGTAVQGAMTQYATDMRFLECASRSISSTKTSA
;
A
#
# COMPACT_ATOMS: atom_id res chain seq x y z
N MET A 1 46.39 -0.38 -4.92
CA MET A 1 45.21 -1.14 -5.29
C MET A 1 43.99 -0.31 -4.92
N LYS A 2 43.20 0.12 -5.91
CA LYS A 2 42.01 0.94 -5.71
C LYS A 2 40.80 0.02 -5.37
N PRO A 3 39.94 0.35 -4.40
CA PRO A 3 38.73 -0.43 -4.17
C PRO A 3 37.72 -0.17 -5.30
N GLY A 4 37.23 -1.26 -5.89
CA GLY A 4 36.31 -1.27 -7.02
C GLY A 4 34.89 -0.86 -6.61
N SER A 5 34.30 -0.10 -7.47
CA SER A 5 32.93 0.44 -7.46
C SER A 5 31.87 -0.66 -7.61
N SER A 6 31.25 -1.10 -6.53
CA SER A 6 30.09 -2.02 -6.55
C SER A 6 28.77 -1.39 -6.08
N SER A 7 28.69 -0.05 -6.06
CA SER A 7 27.49 0.67 -5.57
C SER A 7 26.52 1.14 -6.66
N SER A 8 26.74 0.78 -7.94
CA SER A 8 25.97 1.36 -9.05
C SER A 8 24.83 0.47 -9.56
N TYR A 9 24.76 -0.81 -9.20
CA TYR A 9 23.73 -1.73 -9.71
C TYR A 9 22.42 -1.74 -8.91
N TYR A 10 22.42 -1.22 -7.69
CA TYR A 10 21.23 -1.21 -6.82
C TYR A 10 20.20 -0.11 -7.13
N GLN A 11 20.51 0.83 -8.01
CA GLN A 11 19.62 1.95 -8.34
C GLN A 11 18.85 1.82 -9.66
N SER A 12 19.05 0.76 -10.45
CA SER A 12 18.42 0.64 -11.77
C SER A 12 17.09 -0.13 -11.79
N SER A 13 16.76 -0.92 -10.77
CA SER A 13 15.51 -1.70 -10.72
C SER A 13 14.30 -0.92 -10.19
N ILE A 14 14.50 0.23 -9.54
CA ILE A 14 13.43 1.01 -8.90
C ILE A 14 13.12 2.32 -9.67
N ARG A 15 13.61 2.47 -10.88
CA ARG A 15 13.09 3.52 -11.77
C ARG A 15 11.86 3.01 -12.54
N GLY A 16 10.85 2.58 -11.81
CA GLY A 16 9.49 2.80 -12.25
C GLY A 16 9.37 4.31 -12.44
N ALA A 17 9.06 4.77 -13.66
CA ALA A 17 8.87 6.17 -13.99
C ALA A 17 8.05 6.81 -12.87
N ALA A 18 8.60 7.86 -12.25
CA ALA A 18 7.84 8.69 -11.33
C ALA A 18 6.47 8.92 -11.99
N PRO A 19 5.36 8.70 -11.31
CA PRO A 19 4.06 8.96 -11.90
C PRO A 19 4.10 10.41 -12.30
N SER A 20 4.17 10.65 -13.63
CA SER A 20 3.95 11.97 -14.15
C SER A 20 2.61 12.36 -13.56
N ALA A 21 2.62 13.34 -12.66
CA ALA A 21 1.41 13.89 -12.10
C ALA A 21 0.59 14.37 -13.30
N SER A 22 -0.21 13.48 -13.85
CA SER A 22 -1.22 13.79 -14.84
C SER A 22 -2.21 14.68 -14.10
N ARG A 23 -1.94 15.98 -14.15
CA ARG A 23 -2.92 16.99 -13.78
C ARG A 23 -4.20 16.58 -14.50
N PRO A 24 -5.33 16.45 -13.82
CA PRO A 24 -6.59 16.20 -14.48
C PRO A 24 -6.90 17.40 -15.36
N THR A 25 -6.38 17.37 -16.59
CA THR A 25 -6.44 18.50 -17.54
C THR A 25 -7.84 18.69 -18.16
N GLY A 26 -8.80 17.83 -17.82
CA GLY A 26 -10.20 17.95 -18.29
C GLY A 26 -11.16 18.63 -17.30
N GLY A 27 -10.95 18.42 -15.98
CA GLY A 27 -11.92 18.86 -14.97
C GLY A 27 -12.05 20.38 -14.82
N TRP A 28 -10.96 21.15 -14.94
CA TRP A 28 -11.01 22.60 -14.80
C TRP A 28 -11.72 23.29 -15.98
N ARG A 29 -11.59 22.76 -17.20
CA ARG A 29 -12.29 23.30 -18.39
C ARG A 29 -13.82 23.11 -18.26
N ALA A 30 -14.26 21.92 -17.87
CA ALA A 30 -15.67 21.66 -17.61
C ALA A 30 -16.21 22.53 -16.46
N MET A 31 -15.43 22.75 -15.43
CA MET A 31 -15.76 23.64 -14.31
C MET A 31 -15.87 25.10 -14.76
N VAL A 32 -14.88 25.62 -15.50
CA VAL A 32 -14.93 27.00 -16.04
C VAL A 32 -16.16 27.15 -16.92
N LEU A 33 -16.45 26.18 -17.79
CA LEU A 33 -17.65 26.20 -18.63
C LEU A 33 -18.92 26.23 -17.76
N LEU A 34 -19.05 25.36 -16.77
CA LEU A 34 -20.21 25.31 -15.87
C LEU A 34 -20.43 26.63 -15.14
N VAL A 35 -19.35 27.20 -14.56
CA VAL A 35 -19.38 28.48 -13.83
C VAL A 35 -19.75 29.63 -14.78
N SER A 36 -19.17 29.67 -16.00
CA SER A 36 -19.48 30.68 -16.99
C SER A 36 -20.92 30.59 -17.46
N VAL A 37 -21.45 29.39 -17.72
CA VAL A 37 -22.84 29.16 -18.10
C VAL A 37 -23.78 29.60 -16.97
N MET A 38 -23.48 29.22 -15.73
CA MET A 38 -24.31 29.59 -14.57
C MET A 38 -24.32 31.11 -14.35
N ALA A 39 -23.16 31.78 -14.44
CA ALA A 39 -23.08 33.24 -14.33
C ALA A 39 -23.84 33.93 -15.47
N LEU A 40 -23.73 33.41 -16.71
CA LEU A 40 -24.45 33.90 -17.85
C LEU A 40 -25.98 33.78 -17.69
N ILE A 41 -26.45 32.62 -17.21
CA ILE A 41 -27.89 32.38 -16.92
C ILE A 41 -28.38 33.43 -15.91
N ILE A 42 -27.65 33.62 -14.79
CA ILE A 42 -28.03 34.57 -13.75
C ILE A 42 -28.08 36.00 -14.29
N VAL A 43 -27.08 36.40 -15.07
CA VAL A 43 -27.04 37.74 -15.68
C VAL A 43 -28.17 37.93 -16.68
N THR A 44 -28.42 36.94 -17.55
CA THR A 44 -29.53 36.99 -18.53
C THR A 44 -30.88 37.08 -17.83
N LEU A 45 -31.07 36.28 -16.77
CA LEU A 45 -32.27 36.32 -15.98
C LEU A 45 -32.47 37.68 -15.30
N ASP A 46 -31.42 38.27 -14.77
CA ASP A 46 -31.46 39.60 -14.14
C ASP A 46 -31.85 40.71 -15.11
N VAL A 47 -31.41 40.63 -16.35
CA VAL A 47 -31.74 41.61 -17.40
C VAL A 47 -33.17 41.39 -17.98
N ALA A 48 -33.60 40.13 -18.06
CA ALA A 48 -34.91 39.75 -18.62
C ALA A 48 -36.06 39.88 -17.63
N THR A 49 -35.84 39.97 -16.34
CA THR A 49 -36.90 40.04 -15.31
C THR A 49 -37.24 41.47 -14.92
N PRO A 50 -38.50 41.77 -14.47
CA PRO A 50 -38.92 43.08 -14.00
C PRO A 50 -38.06 43.58 -12.83
N ALA A 51 -38.06 44.91 -12.64
CA ALA A 51 -37.22 45.60 -11.65
C ALA A 51 -37.42 45.13 -10.21
N ASP A 52 -38.58 44.51 -9.91
CA ASP A 52 -38.91 43.99 -8.58
C ASP A 52 -38.23 42.68 -8.24
N PHE A 53 -37.74 41.91 -9.22
CA PHE A 53 -37.02 40.65 -9.04
C PHE A 53 -35.57 40.79 -9.57
N ARG A 54 -34.59 40.69 -8.68
CA ARG A 54 -33.17 40.86 -9.05
C ARG A 54 -32.41 39.56 -8.79
N ALA A 55 -32.16 38.82 -9.88
CA ALA A 55 -31.44 37.52 -9.82
C ALA A 55 -29.92 37.68 -9.56
N ARG A 56 -29.34 38.91 -9.81
CA ARG A 56 -27.89 39.15 -9.66
C ARG A 56 -27.36 38.87 -8.26
N ALA A 57 -28.20 38.90 -7.20
CA ALA A 57 -27.80 38.51 -5.83
C ALA A 57 -27.35 37.05 -5.74
N LEU A 58 -27.88 36.14 -6.61
CA LEU A 58 -27.51 34.75 -6.67
C LEU A 58 -26.07 34.52 -7.13
N LEU A 59 -25.42 35.51 -7.71
CA LEU A 59 -23.99 35.45 -8.03
C LEU A 59 -23.11 35.19 -6.81
N GLY A 60 -23.60 35.48 -5.59
CA GLY A 60 -22.92 35.12 -4.32
C GLY A 60 -22.78 33.62 -4.08
N LEU A 61 -23.59 32.77 -4.70
CA LEU A 61 -23.48 31.31 -4.57
C LEU A 61 -22.38 30.71 -5.47
N VAL A 62 -22.00 31.42 -6.55
CA VAL A 62 -21.02 30.91 -7.54
C VAL A 62 -19.65 30.65 -6.91
N PRO A 63 -19.06 31.51 -6.07
CA PRO A 63 -17.78 31.25 -5.42
C PRO A 63 -17.80 30.01 -4.54
N ILE A 64 -18.91 29.71 -3.86
CA ILE A 64 -19.06 28.52 -3.02
C ILE A 64 -19.04 27.26 -3.91
N MET A 65 -19.75 27.28 -5.03
CA MET A 65 -19.72 26.15 -5.97
C MET A 65 -18.34 25.93 -6.58
N VAL A 66 -17.64 27.02 -6.94
CA VAL A 66 -16.26 26.96 -7.44
C VAL A 66 -15.32 26.35 -6.38
N ALA A 67 -15.48 26.73 -5.12
CA ALA A 67 -14.66 26.25 -4.01
C ALA A 67 -14.74 24.73 -3.78
N LEU A 68 -15.81 24.09 -4.22
CA LEU A 68 -15.93 22.62 -4.13
C LEU A 68 -15.01 21.89 -5.11
N LEU A 69 -14.57 22.56 -6.19
CA LEU A 69 -13.81 21.92 -7.27
C LEU A 69 -12.46 22.58 -7.52
N ALA A 70 -12.33 23.89 -7.30
CA ALA A 70 -11.17 24.69 -7.62
C ALA A 70 -10.27 24.97 -6.41
N PRO A 71 -8.99 25.38 -6.64
CA PRO A 71 -8.10 25.85 -5.60
C PRO A 71 -8.48 27.25 -5.10
N VAL A 72 -7.94 27.61 -3.93
CA VAL A 72 -8.17 28.91 -3.27
C VAL A 72 -7.94 30.10 -4.22
N SER A 73 -6.85 30.07 -4.98
CA SER A 73 -6.51 31.15 -5.91
C SER A 73 -7.58 31.39 -6.99
N VAL A 74 -8.11 30.30 -7.58
CA VAL A 74 -9.17 30.38 -8.59
C VAL A 74 -10.47 30.88 -7.97
N THR A 75 -10.83 30.42 -6.79
CA THR A 75 -12.03 30.89 -6.06
C THR A 75 -11.94 32.38 -5.79
N ALA A 76 -10.79 32.88 -5.35
CA ALA A 76 -10.57 34.30 -5.08
C ALA A 76 -10.68 35.15 -6.37
N VAL A 77 -10.05 34.70 -7.46
CA VAL A 77 -10.11 35.41 -8.77
C VAL A 77 -11.55 35.43 -9.29
N VAL A 78 -12.27 34.33 -9.25
CA VAL A 78 -13.68 34.27 -9.67
C VAL A 78 -14.54 35.22 -8.84
N THR A 79 -14.33 35.25 -7.51
CA THR A 79 -15.04 36.20 -6.66
C THR A 79 -14.80 37.66 -7.08
N GLY A 80 -13.54 38.03 -7.31
CA GLY A 80 -13.20 39.39 -7.77
C GLY A 80 -13.85 39.73 -9.12
N LEU A 81 -13.80 38.79 -10.09
CA LEU A 81 -14.47 38.96 -11.39
C LEU A 81 -15.98 39.15 -11.24
N LEU A 82 -16.65 38.38 -10.41
CA LEU A 82 -18.09 38.51 -10.17
C LEU A 82 -18.47 39.84 -9.53
N ILE A 83 -17.64 40.37 -8.63
CA ILE A 83 -17.82 41.71 -8.07
C ILE A 83 -17.69 42.77 -9.18
N CYS A 84 -16.68 42.68 -10.05
CA CYS A 84 -16.50 43.57 -11.19
C CYS A 84 -17.69 43.50 -12.16
N VAL A 85 -18.17 42.29 -12.48
CA VAL A 85 -19.37 42.10 -13.34
C VAL A 85 -20.58 42.75 -12.70
N TYR A 86 -20.80 42.54 -11.39
CA TYR A 86 -21.94 43.12 -10.66
C TYR A 86 -21.91 44.64 -10.72
N LEU A 87 -20.75 45.25 -10.45
CA LEU A 87 -20.58 46.71 -10.51
C LEU A 87 -20.75 47.26 -11.95
N GLY A 88 -20.26 46.56 -12.97
CA GLY A 88 -20.47 46.87 -14.37
C GLY A 88 -21.97 46.82 -14.78
N LEU A 89 -22.71 45.84 -14.29
CA LEU A 89 -24.14 45.76 -14.53
C LEU A 89 -24.92 46.94 -13.92
N GLN A 90 -24.45 47.53 -12.84
CA GLN A 90 -25.07 48.74 -12.27
C GLN A 90 -24.97 49.98 -13.18
N THR A 91 -23.96 50.04 -14.06
CA THR A 91 -23.83 51.14 -15.03
C THR A 91 -24.74 50.97 -16.25
N VAL A 92 -24.95 49.73 -16.71
CA VAL A 92 -25.74 49.42 -17.91
C VAL A 92 -27.24 49.20 -17.58
N ALA A 93 -27.55 48.61 -16.46
CA ALA A 93 -28.89 48.36 -15.98
C ALA A 93 -29.02 48.82 -14.51
N PRO A 94 -29.14 50.15 -14.28
CA PRO A 94 -29.15 50.72 -12.95
C PRO A 94 -30.33 50.25 -12.13
N LEU A 95 -30.09 50.09 -10.83
CA LEU A 95 -31.15 49.77 -9.86
C LEU A 95 -31.97 51.00 -9.58
N PRO A 96 -33.28 50.88 -9.25
CA PRO A 96 -34.11 52.01 -8.85
C PRO A 96 -33.48 52.77 -7.70
N ALA A 97 -33.58 54.10 -7.73
CA ALA A 97 -33.03 54.95 -6.68
C ALA A 97 -33.64 54.60 -5.30
N GLY A 98 -32.78 54.49 -4.27
CA GLY A 98 -33.18 54.14 -2.91
C GLY A 98 -33.25 52.62 -2.62
N THR A 99 -32.88 51.73 -3.56
CA THR A 99 -32.81 50.29 -3.28
C THR A 99 -31.53 49.94 -2.55
N SER A 100 -31.64 49.16 -1.46
CA SER A 100 -30.50 48.63 -0.67
C SER A 100 -29.64 47.60 -1.46
N TRP A 101 -30.13 47.10 -2.58
CA TRP A 101 -29.43 46.09 -3.42
C TRP A 101 -28.10 46.57 -4.00
N ALA A 102 -27.94 47.89 -4.19
CA ALA A 102 -26.67 48.48 -4.66
C ALA A 102 -25.48 48.14 -3.71
N VAL A 103 -25.74 48.02 -2.43
CA VAL A 103 -24.73 47.67 -1.40
C VAL A 103 -24.80 46.21 -1.01
N LEU A 104 -26.00 45.66 -0.86
CA LEU A 104 -26.21 44.27 -0.42
C LEU A 104 -25.68 43.25 -1.44
N GLY A 105 -25.81 43.52 -2.72
CA GLY A 105 -25.37 42.60 -3.77
C GLY A 105 -23.86 42.32 -3.74
N PRO A 106 -22.99 43.34 -3.83
CA PRO A 106 -21.54 43.15 -3.68
C PRO A 106 -21.16 42.50 -2.34
N LEU A 107 -21.88 42.85 -1.26
CA LEU A 107 -21.65 42.28 0.06
C LEU A 107 -21.98 40.75 0.06
N MET A 108 -23.08 40.33 -0.58
CA MET A 108 -23.44 38.92 -0.71
C MET A 108 -22.41 38.14 -1.54
N ILE A 109 -21.88 38.73 -2.64
CA ILE A 109 -20.81 38.12 -3.43
C ILE A 109 -19.52 38.03 -2.60
N GLY A 110 -19.18 39.05 -1.87
CA GLY A 110 -18.01 39.10 -1.01
C GLY A 110 -18.07 38.06 0.14
N THR A 111 -19.23 37.95 0.81
CA THR A 111 -19.43 36.95 1.87
C THR A 111 -19.43 35.52 1.31
N GLY A 112 -20.07 35.30 0.16
CA GLY A 112 -20.02 34.02 -0.55
C GLY A 112 -18.59 33.67 -0.99
N GLY A 113 -17.84 34.66 -1.45
CA GLY A 113 -16.41 34.53 -1.81
C GLY A 113 -15.54 34.19 -0.60
N LEU A 114 -15.72 34.88 0.51
CA LEU A 114 -15.00 34.59 1.75
C LEU A 114 -15.28 33.17 2.24
N LEU A 115 -16.56 32.77 2.28
CA LEU A 115 -16.94 31.41 2.65
C LEU A 115 -16.35 30.39 1.67
N GLY A 116 -16.40 30.66 0.36
CA GLY A 116 -15.78 29.83 -0.65
C GLY A 116 -14.26 29.66 -0.45
N VAL A 117 -13.54 30.75 -0.18
CA VAL A 117 -12.10 30.72 0.14
C VAL A 117 -11.82 29.90 1.39
N LEU A 118 -12.62 30.02 2.43
CA LEU A 118 -12.48 29.22 3.66
C LEU A 118 -12.70 27.73 3.38
N ILE A 119 -13.73 27.38 2.62
CA ILE A 119 -14.01 25.99 2.21
C ILE A 119 -12.84 25.43 1.38
N ALA A 120 -12.36 26.18 0.37
CA ALA A 120 -11.26 25.76 -0.47
C ALA A 120 -9.97 25.55 0.34
N ARG A 121 -9.63 26.46 1.27
CA ARG A 121 -8.48 26.32 2.19
C ARG A 121 -8.57 25.06 3.05
N ARG A 122 -9.72 24.86 3.71
CA ARG A 122 -9.93 23.65 4.54
C ARG A 122 -9.75 22.37 3.73
N ARG A 123 -10.24 22.35 2.50
CA ARG A 123 -10.13 21.22 1.60
C ARG A 123 -8.67 20.99 1.14
N GLU A 124 -7.93 22.04 0.84
CA GLU A 124 -6.49 21.93 0.51
C GLU A 124 -5.67 21.45 1.71
N GLU A 125 -5.92 21.98 2.91
CA GLU A 125 -5.27 21.52 4.15
C GLU A 125 -5.57 20.05 4.44
N GLN A 126 -6.81 19.60 4.28
CA GLN A 126 -7.18 18.20 4.46
C GLN A 126 -6.49 17.29 3.43
N ARG A 127 -6.44 17.71 2.16
CA ARG A 127 -5.74 16.97 1.12
C ARG A 127 -4.25 16.86 1.40
N ALA A 128 -3.63 17.96 1.80
CA ALA A 128 -2.20 17.97 2.15
C ALA A 128 -1.89 17.06 3.35
N ARG A 129 -2.76 17.03 4.38
CA ARG A 129 -2.62 16.12 5.52
C ARG A 129 -2.73 14.65 5.11
N VAL A 130 -3.75 14.32 4.31
CA VAL A 130 -3.93 12.95 3.80
C VAL A 130 -2.73 12.54 2.97
N GLN A 131 -2.22 13.42 2.10
CA GLN A 131 -1.03 13.11 1.28
C GLN A 131 0.21 12.87 2.16
N ALA A 132 0.44 13.71 3.16
CA ALA A 132 1.58 13.55 4.07
C ALA A 132 1.51 12.22 4.86
N LEU A 133 0.33 11.81 5.32
CA LEU A 133 0.15 10.51 5.97
C LEU A 133 0.42 9.35 5.01
N THR A 134 -0.01 9.46 3.75
CA THR A 134 0.27 8.46 2.72
C THR A 134 1.78 8.35 2.46
N ASP A 135 2.47 9.48 2.29
CA ASP A 135 3.91 9.50 2.04
C ASP A 135 4.70 8.86 3.20
N ILE A 136 4.27 9.12 4.44
CA ILE A 136 4.86 8.50 5.65
C ILE A 136 4.61 6.99 5.63
N ALA A 137 3.38 6.56 5.37
CA ALA A 137 3.02 5.15 5.36
C ALA A 137 3.79 4.39 4.27
N GLU A 138 3.89 4.93 3.04
CA GLU A 138 4.70 4.34 1.98
C GLU A 138 6.20 4.27 2.32
N ALA A 139 6.74 5.30 2.97
CA ALA A 139 8.14 5.30 3.41
C ALA A 139 8.37 4.24 4.48
N THR A 140 7.44 4.09 5.44
CA THR A 140 7.50 3.09 6.50
C THR A 140 7.41 1.67 5.92
N GLN A 141 6.47 1.41 5.02
CA GLN A 141 6.31 0.12 4.36
C GLN A 141 7.58 -0.27 3.60
N ARG A 142 8.15 0.66 2.81
CA ARG A 142 9.44 0.43 2.11
C ARG A 142 10.61 0.16 3.05
N ALA A 143 10.62 0.74 4.24
CA ALA A 143 11.65 0.48 5.24
C ALA A 143 11.52 -0.89 5.91
N VAL A 144 10.29 -1.39 6.06
CA VAL A 144 9.97 -2.68 6.67
C VAL A 144 10.14 -3.83 5.68
N MET A 145 9.67 -3.65 4.44
CA MET A 145 9.82 -4.62 3.37
C MET A 145 11.23 -4.55 2.78
N ARG A 146 12.00 -5.61 2.95
CA ARG A 146 13.34 -5.73 2.37
C ARG A 146 13.24 -6.08 0.88
N GLY A 147 14.18 -5.56 0.07
CA GLY A 147 14.36 -6.07 -1.29
C GLY A 147 14.76 -7.55 -1.23
N LEU A 148 14.11 -8.38 -2.03
CA LEU A 148 14.41 -9.80 -2.08
C LEU A 148 15.70 -10.06 -2.87
N PRO A 149 16.53 -11.04 -2.44
CA PRO A 149 17.67 -11.46 -3.23
C PRO A 149 17.21 -12.17 -4.51
N GLU A 150 17.87 -11.93 -5.63
CA GLU A 150 17.56 -12.65 -6.90
C GLU A 150 17.82 -14.15 -6.79
N ARG A 151 18.73 -14.57 -5.92
CA ARG A 151 19.08 -15.97 -5.67
C ARG A 151 19.26 -16.21 -4.19
N LEU A 152 18.71 -17.32 -3.73
CA LEU A 152 18.83 -17.78 -2.35
C LEU A 152 18.87 -19.30 -2.36
N ASP A 153 20.01 -19.90 -2.01
CA ASP A 153 20.29 -21.33 -2.14
C ASP A 153 20.06 -21.82 -3.60
N ASP A 154 19.16 -22.78 -3.80
CA ASP A 154 18.74 -23.31 -5.11
C ASP A 154 17.52 -22.58 -5.71
N LEU A 155 17.11 -21.48 -5.09
CA LEU A 155 15.96 -20.68 -5.53
C LEU A 155 16.40 -19.44 -6.31
N HIS A 156 15.76 -19.23 -7.44
CA HIS A 156 15.85 -18.00 -8.23
C HIS A 156 14.54 -17.24 -8.05
N ILE A 157 14.60 -16.01 -7.54
CA ILE A 157 13.47 -15.24 -7.04
C ILE A 157 13.33 -13.97 -7.87
N ALA A 158 12.10 -13.59 -8.15
CA ALA A 158 11.75 -12.29 -8.70
C ALA A 158 10.48 -11.79 -8.00
N ASP A 159 10.47 -10.52 -7.61
CA ASP A 159 9.33 -9.88 -6.96
C ASP A 159 8.87 -8.63 -7.72
N PHE A 160 7.60 -8.36 -7.61
CA PHE A 160 6.93 -7.16 -8.10
C PHE A 160 5.97 -6.68 -7.03
N TYR A 161 6.07 -5.42 -6.71
CA TYR A 161 5.13 -4.75 -5.82
C TYR A 161 4.62 -3.45 -6.45
N GLN A 162 3.32 -3.28 -6.47
CA GLN A 162 2.65 -2.10 -6.96
C GLN A 162 1.68 -1.57 -5.91
N PRO A 163 1.97 -0.41 -5.30
CA PRO A 163 1.06 0.18 -4.32
C PRO A 163 -0.22 0.71 -4.97
N ALA A 164 -1.29 0.76 -4.18
CA ALA A 164 -2.55 1.39 -4.58
C ALA A 164 -2.36 2.89 -4.88
N ALA A 165 -3.03 3.39 -5.94
CA ALA A 165 -2.81 4.77 -6.40
C ALA A 165 -3.61 5.85 -5.65
N ARG A 166 -4.44 5.50 -4.68
CA ARG A 166 -5.26 6.46 -3.95
C ARG A 166 -4.62 6.85 -2.63
N ALA A 167 -4.45 8.16 -2.45
CA ALA A 167 -4.01 8.77 -1.20
C ALA A 167 -4.70 8.12 0.03
N ALA A 168 -3.93 7.78 1.05
CA ALA A 168 -4.33 7.09 2.29
C ALA A 168 -4.64 5.58 2.18
N ARG A 169 -4.25 4.92 1.11
CA ARG A 169 -4.42 3.46 0.96
C ARG A 169 -3.08 2.77 0.74
N VAL A 170 -2.16 2.91 1.67
CA VAL A 170 -1.01 2.01 1.76
C VAL A 170 -1.55 0.68 2.27
N GLY A 171 -1.28 -0.40 1.55
CA GLY A 171 -1.88 -1.69 1.83
C GLY A 171 -1.21 -2.47 2.94
N GLY A 172 -1.81 -3.60 3.22
CA GLY A 172 -1.38 -4.58 4.20
C GLY A 172 -0.45 -5.66 3.66
N ASP A 173 -0.11 -5.64 2.37
CA ASP A 173 0.74 -6.65 1.74
C ASP A 173 2.10 -6.75 2.44
N TRP A 174 2.51 -7.98 2.74
CA TRP A 174 3.79 -8.29 3.36
C TRP A 174 4.39 -9.57 2.80
N TYR A 175 5.69 -9.56 2.54
CA TYR A 175 6.42 -10.72 2.05
C TYR A 175 7.89 -10.64 2.47
N ASP A 176 8.52 -11.79 2.66
CA ASP A 176 9.95 -11.88 2.93
C ASP A 176 10.47 -13.31 2.68
N PHE A 177 11.79 -13.42 2.57
CA PHE A 177 12.52 -14.67 2.50
C PHE A 177 13.58 -14.71 3.58
N GLN A 178 13.63 -15.79 4.32
CA GLN A 178 14.59 -15.98 5.39
C GLN A 178 15.35 -17.29 5.19
N PRO A 179 16.68 -17.22 4.91
CA PRO A 179 17.53 -18.39 5.02
C PRO A 179 17.71 -18.77 6.48
N SER A 180 17.80 -20.06 6.76
CA SER A 180 17.97 -20.60 8.11
C SER A 180 18.77 -21.89 8.09
N PRO A 181 19.24 -22.41 9.26
CA PRO A 181 19.85 -23.72 9.36
C PRO A 181 18.98 -24.89 8.87
N HIS A 182 17.66 -24.63 8.79
CA HIS A 182 16.66 -25.62 8.38
C HIS A 182 16.27 -25.54 6.90
N GLY A 183 16.84 -24.61 6.16
CA GLY A 183 16.55 -24.30 4.76
C GLY A 183 15.97 -22.92 4.57
N VAL A 184 15.46 -22.63 3.38
CA VAL A 184 14.84 -21.34 3.05
C VAL A 184 13.38 -21.34 3.44
N ARG A 185 12.92 -20.29 4.10
CA ARG A 185 11.51 -20.02 4.33
C ARG A 185 11.08 -18.75 3.64
N ALA A 186 9.86 -18.75 3.14
CA ALA A 186 9.26 -17.60 2.50
C ALA A 186 7.85 -17.36 3.06
N VAL A 187 7.42 -16.12 3.02
CA VAL A 187 6.07 -15.71 3.37
C VAL A 187 5.57 -14.69 2.38
N LEU A 188 4.28 -14.75 2.06
CA LEU A 188 3.55 -13.70 1.36
C LEU A 188 2.14 -13.66 1.94
N GLY A 189 1.63 -12.48 2.23
CA GLY A 189 0.31 -12.32 2.80
C GLY A 189 -0.21 -10.89 2.69
N ASP A 190 -1.44 -10.70 3.12
CA ASP A 190 -2.11 -9.40 3.21
C ASP A 190 -2.83 -9.25 4.56
N VAL A 191 -2.67 -8.08 5.17
CA VAL A 191 -3.33 -7.71 6.44
C VAL A 191 -4.63 -6.99 6.12
N SER A 192 -5.70 -7.40 6.77
CA SER A 192 -7.00 -6.72 6.66
C SER A 192 -6.91 -5.25 7.04
N GLY A 193 -7.50 -4.37 6.23
CA GLY A 193 -7.48 -2.93 6.43
C GLY A 193 -6.42 -2.19 5.62
N LYS A 194 -6.28 -0.88 5.83
CA LYS A 194 -5.42 -0.02 5.01
C LYS A 194 -4.78 1.09 5.84
N GLY A 195 -3.67 1.64 5.33
CA GLY A 195 -2.96 2.75 5.97
C GLY A 195 -1.98 2.30 7.06
N LEU A 196 -1.57 3.23 7.89
CA LEU A 196 -0.57 3.00 8.94
C LEU A 196 -0.87 1.81 9.87
N PRO A 197 -2.13 1.54 10.28
CA PRO A 197 -2.42 0.37 11.10
C PRO A 197 -2.11 -0.96 10.40
N ALA A 198 -2.43 -1.09 9.10
CA ALA A 198 -2.11 -2.29 8.33
C ALA A 198 -0.59 -2.46 8.16
N VAL A 199 0.14 -1.36 7.87
CA VAL A 199 1.61 -1.36 7.81
C VAL A 199 2.24 -1.74 9.16
N SER A 200 1.67 -1.28 10.28
CA SER A 200 2.14 -1.65 11.61
C SER A 200 1.96 -3.14 11.89
N ALA A 201 0.81 -3.70 11.53
CA ALA A 201 0.55 -5.14 11.68
C ALA A 201 1.46 -5.98 10.76
N SER A 202 1.66 -5.56 9.49
CA SER A 202 2.60 -6.20 8.56
C SER A 202 4.02 -6.19 9.10
N ALA A 203 4.48 -5.06 9.65
CA ALA A 203 5.80 -4.94 10.27
C ALA A 203 5.97 -5.88 11.46
N TRP A 204 4.93 -6.00 12.30
CA TRP A 204 4.91 -6.92 13.42
C TRP A 204 5.01 -8.38 12.97
N LEU A 205 4.22 -8.78 11.95
CA LEU A 205 4.25 -10.12 11.38
C LEU A 205 5.59 -10.43 10.72
N LEU A 206 6.20 -9.48 9.98
CA LEU A 206 7.52 -9.67 9.38
C LEU A 206 8.61 -9.86 10.43
N GLY A 207 8.55 -9.13 11.56
CA GLY A 207 9.46 -9.35 12.68
C GLY A 207 9.32 -10.75 13.27
N ALA A 208 8.08 -11.18 13.52
CA ALA A 208 7.79 -12.52 14.03
C ALA A 208 8.19 -13.63 13.03
N PHE A 209 7.97 -13.40 11.74
CA PHE A 209 8.39 -14.34 10.68
C PHE A 209 9.90 -14.53 10.67
N ARG A 210 10.67 -13.44 10.65
CA ARG A 210 12.15 -13.49 10.59
C ARG A 210 12.74 -14.28 11.74
N GLU A 211 12.20 -14.09 12.93
CA GLU A 211 12.61 -14.79 14.14
C GLU A 211 12.21 -16.28 14.10
N ALA A 212 10.92 -16.54 13.82
CA ALA A 212 10.42 -17.90 13.77
C ALA A 212 11.03 -18.72 12.62
N ALA A 213 11.20 -18.08 11.45
CA ALA A 213 11.78 -18.73 10.28
C ALA A 213 13.25 -19.14 10.47
N TYR A 214 13.99 -18.45 11.34
CA TYR A 214 15.37 -18.79 11.64
C TYR A 214 15.48 -19.89 12.72
N HIS A 215 14.70 -19.77 13.79
CA HIS A 215 14.88 -20.60 14.98
C HIS A 215 14.07 -21.90 14.98
N GLU A 216 12.85 -21.90 14.43
CA GLU A 216 12.00 -23.07 14.49
C GLU A 216 12.42 -24.13 13.45
N GLU A 217 12.65 -25.36 13.88
CA GLU A 217 12.98 -26.47 12.97
C GLU A 217 11.80 -26.80 12.07
N ARG A 218 10.60 -26.88 12.64
CA ARG A 218 9.38 -27.29 11.95
C ARG A 218 8.57 -26.10 11.47
N ILE A 219 8.04 -26.19 10.25
CA ILE A 219 7.19 -25.14 9.67
C ILE A 219 5.91 -24.91 10.48
N GLU A 220 5.36 -25.96 11.11
CA GLU A 220 4.16 -25.86 11.94
C GLU A 220 4.40 -24.98 13.17
N GLU A 221 5.58 -25.04 13.77
CA GLU A 221 5.94 -24.18 14.90
C GLU A 221 6.12 -22.73 14.45
N ALA A 222 6.75 -22.50 13.31
CA ALA A 222 6.84 -21.17 12.73
C ALA A 222 5.44 -20.60 12.42
N ALA A 223 4.55 -21.41 11.87
CA ALA A 223 3.15 -21.04 11.61
C ALA A 223 2.40 -20.68 12.92
N ARG A 224 2.58 -21.47 13.98
CA ARG A 224 2.02 -21.17 15.29
C ARG A 224 2.56 -19.88 15.90
N ARG A 225 3.84 -19.59 15.72
CA ARG A 225 4.44 -18.31 16.17
C ARG A 225 3.80 -17.11 15.48
N LEU A 226 3.55 -17.19 14.17
CA LEU A 226 2.86 -16.14 13.43
C LEU A 226 1.43 -15.90 13.93
N GLU A 227 0.68 -16.98 14.19
CA GLU A 227 -0.66 -16.86 14.78
C GLU A 227 -0.63 -16.18 16.16
N ILE A 228 0.27 -16.62 17.05
CA ILE A 228 0.46 -15.98 18.36
C ILE A 228 0.88 -14.52 18.23
N ALA A 229 1.75 -14.21 17.27
CA ALA A 229 2.18 -12.83 17.03
C ALA A 229 1.01 -11.93 16.65
N MET A 230 0.12 -12.39 15.75
CA MET A 230 -1.04 -11.62 15.34
C MET A 230 -2.06 -11.46 16.47
N GLN A 231 -2.32 -12.49 17.26
CA GLN A 231 -3.17 -12.40 18.44
C GLN A 231 -2.62 -11.41 19.48
N ARG A 232 -1.30 -11.41 19.70
CA ARG A 232 -0.62 -10.47 20.59
C ARG A 232 -0.70 -9.04 20.06
N TYR A 233 -0.56 -8.82 18.77
CA TYR A 233 -0.74 -7.52 18.14
C TYR A 233 -2.16 -6.97 18.40
N SER A 234 -3.20 -7.78 18.11
CA SER A 234 -4.59 -7.38 18.35
C SER A 234 -4.89 -7.14 19.84
N ALA A 235 -4.28 -7.90 20.73
CA ALA A 235 -4.41 -7.68 22.18
C ALA A 235 -3.74 -6.37 22.63
N TRP A 236 -2.55 -6.08 22.08
CA TRP A 236 -1.81 -4.86 22.40
C TRP A 236 -2.54 -3.61 21.93
N THR A 237 -3.05 -3.57 20.71
CA THR A 237 -3.82 -2.43 20.17
C THR A 237 -5.08 -2.15 20.98
N ARG A 238 -5.76 -3.21 21.50
CA ARG A 238 -6.90 -3.03 22.42
C ARG A 238 -6.53 -2.43 23.78
N ILE A 239 -5.35 -2.79 24.31
CA ILE A 239 -4.88 -2.28 25.62
C ILE A 239 -4.46 -0.82 25.53
N THR A 240 -3.83 -0.44 24.41
CA THR A 240 -3.28 0.91 24.23
C THR A 240 -4.32 1.92 23.76
N ASP A 241 -5.56 1.48 23.51
CA ASP A 241 -6.63 2.30 22.91
C ASP A 241 -6.16 3.05 21.66
N ASP A 242 -5.20 2.42 20.95
CA ASP A 242 -4.66 2.92 19.71
C ASP A 242 -5.73 2.77 18.63
N GLU A 243 -5.89 3.79 17.76
CA GLU A 243 -6.77 3.72 16.58
C GLU A 243 -6.31 2.65 15.56
N GLY A 244 -5.47 1.71 16.01
CA GLY A 244 -5.01 0.55 15.28
C GLY A 244 -6.14 -0.44 14.96
N LEU A 245 -5.77 -1.49 14.23
CA LEU A 245 -6.69 -2.58 13.90
C LEU A 245 -6.91 -3.47 15.12
N THR A 246 -7.93 -3.19 15.93
CA THR A 246 -8.23 -3.96 17.15
C THR A 246 -8.62 -5.40 16.87
N ASP A 247 -9.20 -5.68 15.69
CA ASP A 247 -9.59 -7.01 15.21
C ASP A 247 -8.84 -7.36 13.91
N ALA A 248 -7.55 -7.02 13.86
CA ALA A 248 -6.70 -7.28 12.72
C ALA A 248 -6.53 -8.79 12.49
N PHE A 249 -6.65 -9.19 11.24
CA PHE A 249 -6.30 -10.52 10.77
C PHE A 249 -5.47 -10.41 9.49
N SER A 250 -4.76 -11.45 9.14
CA SER A 250 -4.01 -11.50 7.89
C SER A 250 -4.21 -12.83 7.19
N THR A 251 -4.42 -12.78 5.88
CA THR A 251 -4.21 -13.96 5.05
C THR A 251 -2.74 -14.12 4.72
N GLY A 252 -2.30 -15.33 4.40
CA GLY A 252 -0.92 -15.56 4.00
C GLY A 252 -0.60 -16.98 3.63
N LEU A 253 0.54 -17.14 2.94
CA LEU A 253 1.19 -18.40 2.65
C LEU A 253 2.54 -18.42 3.34
N LEU A 254 2.82 -19.43 4.14
CA LEU A 254 4.14 -19.71 4.69
C LEU A 254 4.72 -20.93 3.97
N LEU A 255 5.89 -20.77 3.37
CA LEU A 255 6.57 -21.78 2.59
C LEU A 255 7.88 -22.21 3.30
N HIS A 256 8.24 -23.48 3.14
CA HIS A 256 9.52 -24.02 3.57
C HIS A 256 10.12 -24.87 2.46
N PHE A 257 11.34 -24.57 2.08
CA PHE A 257 12.15 -25.31 1.12
C PHE A 257 13.19 -26.11 1.91
N PRO A 258 12.87 -27.37 2.29
CA PRO A 258 13.74 -28.16 3.18
C PRO A 258 14.99 -28.67 2.42
N PRO A 259 16.20 -28.51 2.97
CA PRO A 259 17.43 -28.95 2.33
C PRO A 259 17.53 -30.48 2.24
N ALA A 260 16.86 -31.19 3.15
CA ALA A 260 16.81 -32.65 3.17
C ALA A 260 15.85 -33.24 2.12
N SER A 261 14.97 -32.45 1.54
CA SER A 261 14.00 -32.85 0.51
C SER A 261 13.93 -31.80 -0.60
N PRO A 262 14.99 -31.69 -1.42
CA PRO A 262 15.11 -30.60 -2.40
C PRO A 262 14.12 -30.69 -3.56
N GLU A 263 13.34 -31.76 -3.65
CA GLU A 263 12.28 -31.93 -4.65
C GLU A 263 10.89 -31.57 -4.13
N CYS A 264 10.83 -30.92 -2.96
CA CYS A 264 9.55 -30.57 -2.34
C CYS A 264 9.54 -29.15 -1.78
N VAL A 265 8.34 -28.62 -1.58
CA VAL A 265 8.06 -27.44 -0.77
C VAL A 265 6.93 -27.76 0.19
N ASP A 266 7.11 -27.40 1.45
CA ASP A 266 6.05 -27.46 2.46
C ASP A 266 5.34 -26.12 2.54
N ILE A 267 4.01 -26.13 2.55
CA ILE A 267 3.18 -24.91 2.54
C ILE A 267 2.14 -24.96 3.63
N VAL A 268 2.02 -23.88 4.40
CA VAL A 268 0.88 -23.60 5.28
C VAL A 268 0.10 -22.46 4.69
N ASN A 269 -1.22 -22.66 4.54
CA ASN A 269 -2.13 -21.64 4.00
C ASN A 269 -3.01 -21.08 5.12
N PHE A 270 -2.91 -19.77 5.35
CA PHE A 270 -3.73 -19.00 6.30
C PHE A 270 -4.88 -18.28 5.57
N GLY A 271 -5.69 -19.03 4.84
CA GLY A 271 -6.85 -18.46 4.12
C GLY A 271 -6.49 -17.56 2.95
N HIS A 272 -5.29 -17.69 2.41
CA HIS A 272 -4.81 -16.92 1.28
C HIS A 272 -5.08 -17.64 -0.05
N GLU A 273 -5.06 -16.91 -1.17
CA GLU A 273 -5.14 -17.52 -2.49
C GLU A 273 -4.02 -18.54 -2.72
N PRO A 274 -4.32 -19.76 -3.20
CA PRO A 274 -3.28 -20.74 -3.44
C PRO A 274 -2.34 -20.30 -4.56
N PRO A 275 -1.05 -20.67 -4.50
CA PRO A 275 -0.08 -20.34 -5.53
C PRO A 275 -0.42 -21.03 -6.85
N LEU A 276 0.14 -20.51 -7.95
CA LEU A 276 0.17 -21.24 -9.22
C LEU A 276 1.51 -21.95 -9.35
N VAL A 277 1.46 -23.20 -9.81
CA VAL A 277 2.63 -24.00 -10.11
C VAL A 277 2.78 -24.11 -11.62
N VAL A 278 3.96 -23.77 -12.13
CA VAL A 278 4.37 -24.05 -13.49
C VAL A 278 5.45 -25.12 -13.44
N THR A 279 5.13 -26.31 -13.92
CA THR A 279 6.07 -27.43 -13.96
C THR A 279 7.16 -27.19 -15.00
N ALA A 280 8.28 -27.90 -14.90
CA ALA A 280 9.41 -27.77 -15.83
C ALA A 280 9.02 -28.03 -17.30
N ASP A 281 7.97 -28.82 -17.55
CA ASP A 281 7.40 -29.08 -18.89
C ASP A 281 6.36 -28.02 -19.32
N GLY A 282 6.15 -26.97 -18.51
CA GLY A 282 5.30 -25.82 -18.85
C GLY A 282 3.81 -25.97 -18.54
N ARG A 283 3.40 -27.02 -17.82
CA ARG A 283 2.02 -27.15 -17.37
C ARG A 283 1.75 -26.22 -16.20
N VAL A 284 0.59 -25.56 -16.21
CA VAL A 284 0.12 -24.68 -15.14
C VAL A 284 -1.00 -25.37 -14.38
N HIS A 285 -0.89 -25.41 -13.06
CA HIS A 285 -1.96 -25.91 -12.18
C HIS A 285 -1.99 -25.16 -10.85
N THR A 286 -3.13 -25.23 -10.18
CA THR A 286 -3.31 -24.74 -8.82
C THR A 286 -3.26 -25.98 -7.90
N PRO A 287 -2.34 -26.04 -6.93
CA PRO A 287 -2.31 -27.15 -5.98
C PRO A 287 -3.50 -27.07 -5.02
N GLU A 288 -4.01 -28.24 -4.64
CA GLU A 288 -4.98 -28.32 -3.56
C GLU A 288 -4.25 -28.16 -2.22
N LEU A 289 -4.57 -27.08 -1.51
CA LEU A 289 -4.04 -26.80 -0.18
C LEU A 289 -5.15 -26.94 0.86
N PRO A 290 -4.86 -27.52 2.04
CA PRO A 290 -5.80 -27.49 3.15
C PRO A 290 -6.16 -26.05 3.48
N ALA A 291 -7.45 -25.75 3.55
CA ALA A 291 -7.90 -24.43 3.96
C ALA A 291 -7.54 -24.19 5.44
N GLY A 292 -6.88 -23.07 5.72
CA GLY A 292 -6.58 -22.57 7.05
C GLY A 292 -7.39 -21.32 7.36
N LEU A 293 -7.50 -20.98 8.65
CA LEU A 293 -8.03 -19.69 9.06
C LEU A 293 -6.97 -18.60 8.88
N PRO A 294 -7.36 -17.36 8.56
CA PRO A 294 -6.45 -16.22 8.59
C PRO A 294 -5.76 -16.07 9.96
N LEU A 295 -4.52 -15.59 9.95
CA LEU A 295 -3.77 -15.26 11.16
C LEU A 295 -4.56 -14.26 12.03
N GLY A 296 -4.61 -14.50 13.33
CA GLY A 296 -5.41 -13.73 14.28
C GLY A 296 -6.82 -14.29 14.50
N MET A 297 -7.26 -15.24 13.69
CA MET A 297 -8.58 -15.91 13.80
C MET A 297 -8.48 -17.32 14.38
N GLY A 298 -7.31 -17.78 14.78
CA GLY A 298 -7.09 -19.15 15.28
C GLY A 298 -7.90 -19.51 16.52
N THR A 299 -8.38 -18.55 17.28
CA THR A 299 -9.32 -18.77 18.40
C THR A 299 -10.69 -19.27 17.95
N LEU A 300 -11.04 -19.11 16.68
CA LEU A 300 -12.30 -19.60 16.11
C LEU A 300 -12.25 -21.09 15.70
N GLY A 301 -11.04 -21.67 15.66
CA GLY A 301 -10.82 -23.07 15.32
C GLY A 301 -9.74 -23.71 16.18
N ALA A 302 -9.98 -24.93 16.67
CA ALA A 302 -9.05 -25.64 17.54
C ALA A 302 -7.96 -26.43 16.80
N GLU A 303 -7.90 -26.33 15.46
CA GLU A 303 -6.98 -27.15 14.66
C GLU A 303 -5.60 -26.48 14.51
N ALA A 304 -4.54 -27.31 14.66
CA ALA A 304 -3.18 -26.91 14.35
C ALA A 304 -3.03 -26.55 12.86
N PRO A 305 -2.08 -25.67 12.49
CA PRO A 305 -1.80 -25.36 11.09
C PRO A 305 -1.52 -26.63 10.29
N ARG A 306 -2.24 -26.81 9.17
CA ARG A 306 -2.07 -27.98 8.29
C ARG A 306 -0.99 -27.69 7.25
N VAL A 307 -0.02 -28.58 7.16
CA VAL A 307 1.06 -28.49 6.17
C VAL A 307 0.70 -29.32 4.95
N ALA A 308 0.77 -28.72 3.76
CA ALA A 308 0.76 -29.43 2.50
C ALA A 308 2.18 -29.58 1.99
N ARG A 309 2.59 -30.78 1.63
CA ARG A 309 3.85 -31.04 0.93
C ARG A 309 3.59 -31.19 -0.56
N LEU A 310 4.17 -30.31 -1.36
CA LEU A 310 4.03 -30.31 -2.80
C LEU A 310 5.34 -30.75 -3.48
N PRO A 311 5.27 -31.52 -4.58
CA PRO A 311 6.40 -31.68 -5.48
C PRO A 311 6.83 -30.32 -6.02
N PHE A 312 8.12 -30.02 -5.98
CA PHE A 312 8.71 -28.79 -6.51
C PHE A 312 10.15 -29.06 -6.87
N GLY A 313 10.35 -29.61 -8.07
CA GLY A 313 11.65 -30.04 -8.57
C GLY A 313 12.38 -28.95 -9.35
N THR A 314 13.58 -29.29 -9.79
CA THR A 314 14.41 -28.40 -10.62
C THR A 314 13.68 -28.02 -11.92
N GLY A 315 13.57 -26.72 -12.16
CA GLY A 315 12.84 -26.13 -13.29
C GLY A 315 11.40 -25.74 -12.98
N ASP A 316 10.81 -26.26 -11.91
CA ASP A 316 9.47 -25.87 -11.49
C ASP A 316 9.48 -24.44 -10.98
N THR A 317 8.35 -23.77 -11.15
CA THR A 317 8.16 -22.36 -10.74
C THR A 317 6.88 -22.22 -9.94
N LEU A 318 6.98 -21.60 -8.77
CA LEU A 318 5.85 -21.13 -7.97
C LEU A 318 5.60 -19.66 -8.25
N ILE A 319 4.34 -19.29 -8.36
CA ILE A 319 3.90 -17.90 -8.49
C ILE A 319 2.93 -17.63 -7.34
N LEU A 320 3.36 -16.77 -6.42
CA LEU A 320 2.58 -16.27 -5.31
C LEU A 320 2.06 -14.88 -5.66
N PHE A 321 0.86 -14.52 -5.23
CA PHE A 321 0.28 -13.21 -5.49
C PHE A 321 -0.78 -12.86 -4.45
N THR A 322 -0.97 -11.57 -4.20
CA THR A 322 -2.03 -11.05 -3.34
C THR A 322 -3.30 -10.77 -4.14
N ASP A 323 -4.41 -10.54 -3.45
CA ASP A 323 -5.73 -10.31 -4.06
C ASP A 323 -5.79 -9.07 -4.96
N GLY A 324 -4.93 -8.06 -4.73
CA GLY A 324 -4.81 -6.91 -5.62
C GLY A 324 -4.42 -7.27 -7.06
N VAL A 325 -3.88 -8.49 -7.29
CA VAL A 325 -3.66 -9.03 -8.64
C VAL A 325 -4.96 -9.58 -9.21
N THR A 326 -5.64 -10.46 -8.50
CA THR A 326 -6.87 -11.12 -8.96
C THR A 326 -8.06 -10.18 -8.98
N GLU A 327 -8.16 -9.23 -8.06
CA GLU A 327 -9.21 -8.21 -8.00
C GLU A 327 -8.99 -7.01 -8.92
N CYS A 328 -7.86 -6.97 -9.65
CA CYS A 328 -7.62 -5.96 -10.67
C CYS A 328 -8.71 -6.02 -11.75
N ARG A 329 -9.37 -4.88 -12.05
CA ARG A 329 -10.53 -4.82 -12.94
C ARG A 329 -10.21 -4.13 -14.26
N ASP A 330 -10.79 -4.66 -15.33
CA ASP A 330 -10.83 -4.00 -16.64
C ASP A 330 -11.91 -2.90 -16.72
N ALA A 331 -12.08 -2.28 -17.90
CA ALA A 331 -13.08 -1.26 -18.15
C ALA A 331 -14.54 -1.78 -17.98
N GLY A 332 -14.75 -3.09 -18.14
CA GLY A 332 -16.03 -3.76 -17.95
C GLY A 332 -16.29 -4.19 -16.50
N GLY A 333 -15.30 -4.00 -15.61
CA GLY A 333 -15.37 -4.43 -14.21
C GLY A 333 -15.01 -5.90 -13.98
N THR A 334 -14.47 -6.60 -14.99
CA THR A 334 -14.07 -8.01 -14.91
C THR A 334 -12.76 -8.14 -14.17
N PHE A 335 -12.67 -9.08 -13.25
CA PHE A 335 -11.45 -9.43 -12.53
C PHE A 335 -10.37 -9.99 -13.46
N TYR A 336 -9.09 -9.83 -13.05
CA TYR A 336 -7.96 -10.35 -13.80
C TYR A 336 -7.88 -11.88 -13.65
N PRO A 337 -8.09 -12.65 -14.74
CA PRO A 337 -8.11 -14.11 -14.69
C PRO A 337 -6.67 -14.66 -14.80
N VAL A 338 -5.88 -14.52 -13.76
CA VAL A 338 -4.45 -14.87 -13.76
C VAL A 338 -4.20 -16.33 -14.17
N ARG A 339 -5.09 -17.25 -13.76
CA ARG A 339 -4.98 -18.70 -14.06
C ARG A 339 -5.10 -19.00 -15.55
N GLU A 340 -6.01 -18.34 -16.24
CA GLU A 340 -6.27 -18.50 -17.66
C GLU A 340 -5.25 -17.75 -18.53
N ARG A 341 -4.71 -16.65 -18.00
CA ARG A 341 -3.74 -15.82 -18.71
C ARG A 341 -2.32 -16.35 -18.63
N LEU A 342 -1.93 -16.88 -17.47
CA LEU A 342 -0.56 -17.36 -17.23
C LEU A 342 -0.04 -18.33 -18.30
N PRO A 343 -0.80 -19.36 -18.76
CA PRO A 343 -0.32 -20.27 -19.81
C PRO A 343 0.03 -19.55 -21.13
N ARG A 344 -0.63 -18.43 -21.44
CA ARG A 344 -0.36 -17.63 -22.65
C ARG A 344 0.88 -16.75 -22.51
N LEU A 345 1.25 -16.45 -21.27
CA LEU A 345 2.42 -15.62 -20.94
C LEU A 345 3.70 -16.44 -20.83
N LEU A 346 3.61 -17.78 -20.78
CA LEU A 346 4.78 -18.64 -20.77
C LEU A 346 5.51 -18.56 -22.11
N SER A 347 6.83 -18.46 -22.05
CA SER A 347 7.66 -18.52 -23.26
C SER A 347 7.67 -19.94 -23.83
N PRO A 348 7.79 -20.12 -25.17
CA PRO A 348 8.07 -21.41 -25.77
C PRO A 348 9.37 -22.08 -25.27
N ARG A 349 10.28 -21.29 -24.65
CA ARG A 349 11.50 -21.78 -24.01
C ARG A 349 11.25 -22.41 -22.62
N GLY A 350 10.02 -22.33 -22.09
CA GLY A 350 9.59 -22.99 -20.84
C GLY A 350 10.53 -22.73 -19.65
N ALA A 351 11.05 -23.82 -19.09
CA ALA A 351 11.92 -23.82 -17.90
C ALA A 351 13.26 -23.08 -18.04
N GLN A 352 13.66 -22.66 -19.23
CA GLN A 352 14.91 -21.90 -19.44
C GLN A 352 14.75 -20.39 -19.27
N GLU A 353 13.51 -19.92 -19.11
CA GLU A 353 13.25 -18.50 -18.93
C GLU A 353 13.54 -18.06 -17.49
N SER A 354 14.11 -16.86 -17.30
CA SER A 354 14.34 -16.34 -15.95
C SER A 354 13.01 -15.93 -15.26
N PRO A 355 12.87 -16.09 -13.94
CA PRO A 355 11.72 -15.60 -13.18
C PRO A 355 11.40 -14.13 -13.44
N GLN A 356 12.43 -13.29 -13.61
CA GLN A 356 12.29 -11.87 -13.92
C GLN A 356 11.62 -11.63 -15.28
N ALA A 357 11.88 -12.47 -16.29
CA ALA A 357 11.26 -12.33 -17.60
C ALA A 357 9.78 -12.73 -17.58
N LEU A 358 9.43 -13.79 -16.86
CA LEU A 358 8.03 -14.18 -16.64
C LEU A 358 7.29 -13.10 -15.86
N LEU A 359 7.89 -12.62 -14.78
CA LEU A 359 7.31 -11.57 -13.92
C LEU A 359 7.04 -10.29 -14.71
N ARG A 360 7.97 -9.85 -15.56
CA ARG A 360 7.77 -8.66 -16.40
C ARG A 360 6.54 -8.81 -17.30
N ARG A 361 6.38 -9.95 -18.00
CA ARG A 361 5.22 -10.18 -18.86
C ARG A 361 3.92 -10.21 -18.06
N LEU A 362 3.93 -10.86 -16.90
CA LEU A 362 2.76 -10.89 -16.03
C LEU A 362 2.38 -9.49 -15.54
N ALA A 363 3.36 -8.69 -15.13
CA ALA A 363 3.14 -7.30 -14.71
C ALA A 363 2.70 -6.38 -15.86
N GLU A 364 3.18 -6.61 -17.07
CA GLU A 364 2.75 -5.90 -18.29
C GLU A 364 1.30 -6.26 -18.65
N ASP A 365 0.96 -7.54 -18.68
CA ASP A 365 -0.39 -8.02 -18.98
C ASP A 365 -1.41 -7.55 -17.93
N LEU A 366 -1.04 -7.58 -16.65
CA LEU A 366 -1.85 -7.02 -15.56
C LEU A 366 -2.10 -5.52 -15.76
N ARG A 367 -1.06 -4.78 -16.17
CA ARG A 367 -1.15 -3.33 -16.41
C ARG A 367 -2.01 -3.00 -17.63
N GLU A 368 -1.96 -3.83 -18.69
CA GLU A 368 -2.81 -3.70 -19.88
C GLU A 368 -4.28 -4.03 -19.59
N HIS A 369 -4.54 -5.05 -18.76
CA HIS A 369 -5.90 -5.40 -18.34
C HIS A 369 -6.55 -4.28 -17.52
N ARG A 370 -5.78 -3.63 -16.70
CA ARG A 370 -6.28 -2.65 -15.72
C ARG A 370 -6.86 -1.40 -16.36
N HIS A 371 -8.06 -1.02 -15.92
CA HIS A 371 -8.67 0.26 -16.24
C HIS A 371 -8.53 1.26 -15.09
N GLY A 372 -7.79 2.33 -15.31
CA GLY A 372 -7.58 3.37 -14.30
C GLY A 372 -6.44 3.08 -13.31
N PRO A 373 -6.37 3.83 -12.22
CA PRO A 373 -5.36 3.66 -11.19
C PRO A 373 -5.59 2.37 -10.38
N PRO A 374 -4.52 1.75 -9.82
CA PRO A 374 -4.67 0.57 -8.97
C PRO A 374 -5.61 0.83 -7.80
N SER A 375 -6.56 -0.08 -7.57
CA SER A 375 -7.54 0.01 -6.48
C SER A 375 -7.00 -0.55 -5.18
N ASP A 376 -6.09 -1.50 -5.25
CA ASP A 376 -5.40 -2.13 -4.14
C ASP A 376 -3.92 -2.35 -4.43
N ASP A 377 -3.16 -2.68 -3.40
CA ASP A 377 -1.78 -3.12 -3.52
C ASP A 377 -1.73 -4.47 -4.21
N ALA A 378 -0.71 -4.68 -5.03
CA ALA A 378 -0.53 -5.93 -5.74
C ALA A 378 0.91 -6.40 -5.59
N ALA A 379 1.11 -7.53 -4.92
CA ALA A 379 2.38 -8.22 -4.83
C ALA A 379 2.37 -9.50 -5.67
N ILE A 380 3.46 -9.76 -6.37
CA ILE A 380 3.69 -11.00 -7.11
C ILE A 380 5.11 -11.46 -6.80
N THR A 381 5.27 -12.71 -6.41
CA THR A 381 6.58 -13.34 -6.23
C THR A 381 6.66 -14.58 -7.12
N VAL A 382 7.69 -14.65 -7.95
CA VAL A 382 7.99 -15.78 -8.81
C VAL A 382 9.23 -16.48 -8.29
N ILE A 383 9.11 -17.75 -7.93
CA ILE A 383 10.18 -18.56 -7.33
C ILE A 383 10.44 -19.74 -8.27
N ARG A 384 11.64 -19.89 -8.77
CA ARG A 384 12.04 -21.05 -9.57
C ARG A 384 13.13 -21.84 -8.88
N ARG A 385 12.99 -23.16 -8.84
CA ARG A 385 14.06 -24.03 -8.39
C ARG A 385 15.09 -24.26 -9.48
N THR A 386 16.36 -24.14 -9.15
CA THR A 386 17.50 -24.34 -10.07
C THR A 386 18.38 -25.49 -9.59
N ALA A 387 19.13 -26.10 -10.52
CA ALA A 387 20.07 -27.16 -10.17
C ALA A 387 21.33 -26.65 -9.43
N GLN A 388 21.60 -25.35 -9.53
CA GLN A 388 22.78 -24.73 -8.93
C GLN A 388 22.39 -24.02 -7.62
N ARG A 389 23.03 -24.44 -6.53
CA ARG A 389 23.00 -23.63 -5.29
C ARG A 389 23.85 -22.40 -5.48
N ALA A 390 23.28 -21.23 -5.16
CA ALA A 390 24.06 -20.01 -5.09
C ALA A 390 25.05 -20.14 -3.90
N PRO A 391 26.35 -19.96 -4.11
CA PRO A 391 27.27 -19.86 -2.99
C PRO A 391 26.85 -18.64 -2.15
N TYR A 392 26.84 -18.77 -0.83
CA TYR A 392 26.75 -17.60 0.04
C TYR A 392 27.84 -16.61 -0.37
N GLN A 393 27.51 -15.31 -0.39
CA GLN A 393 28.39 -14.28 -0.98
C GLN A 393 29.74 -14.15 -0.24
N ASN A 394 29.85 -14.67 0.99
CA ASN A 394 31.10 -14.83 1.70
C ASN A 394 31.02 -15.95 2.76
N GLU A 395 32.19 -16.41 3.25
CA GLU A 395 32.28 -17.48 4.26
C GLU A 395 31.60 -17.09 5.59
N ALA A 396 31.60 -15.79 5.94
CA ALA A 396 30.96 -15.31 7.15
C ALA A 396 29.44 -15.42 7.10
N ASP A 397 28.83 -15.21 5.92
CA ASP A 397 27.39 -15.44 5.73
C ASP A 397 27.06 -16.93 5.82
N ALA A 398 27.92 -17.79 5.24
CA ALA A 398 27.75 -19.24 5.36
C ALA A 398 27.84 -19.70 6.82
N GLU A 399 28.76 -19.15 7.62
CA GLU A 399 28.87 -19.44 9.05
C GLU A 399 27.65 -18.94 9.85
N LEU A 400 27.15 -17.75 9.53
CA LEU A 400 25.97 -17.18 10.18
C LEU A 400 24.72 -18.06 9.97
N TYR A 401 24.54 -18.59 8.76
CA TYR A 401 23.41 -19.47 8.41
C TYR A 401 23.67 -20.94 8.75
N ALA A 402 24.91 -21.36 8.95
CA ALA A 402 25.28 -22.68 9.45
C ALA A 402 25.33 -22.76 10.99
N TYR A 403 25.13 -21.63 11.69
CA TYR A 403 25.18 -21.57 13.14
C TYR A 403 24.10 -22.50 13.73
N ARG A 404 24.51 -23.68 14.15
CA ARG A 404 23.74 -24.49 15.08
C ARG A 404 24.02 -23.96 16.48
N PRO A 405 23.01 -23.49 17.25
CA PRO A 405 23.25 -23.20 18.65
C PRO A 405 23.84 -24.46 19.28
N LYS A 406 25.02 -24.35 19.83
CA LYS A 406 25.51 -25.39 20.76
C LYS A 406 24.42 -25.50 21.83
N GLU A 407 23.94 -26.71 22.05
CA GLU A 407 23.01 -27.02 23.15
C GLU A 407 23.46 -26.22 24.38
N ALA A 408 22.55 -25.49 24.97
CA ALA A 408 22.79 -24.59 26.09
C ALA A 408 23.29 -25.40 27.31
N ALA A 409 24.60 -25.52 27.38
CA ALA A 409 25.31 -25.88 28.60
C ALA A 409 26.04 -24.57 29.01
N ASP A 410 25.29 -23.57 29.42
CA ASP A 410 25.69 -22.64 30.48
C ASP A 410 24.61 -21.56 30.74
N GLU A 411 24.16 -21.47 31.95
CA GLU A 411 23.09 -20.56 32.45
C GLU A 411 23.51 -19.08 32.51
N THR A 412 24.60 -18.66 31.89
CA THR A 412 25.14 -17.30 31.98
C THR A 412 24.75 -16.35 30.83
N ALA A 413 24.10 -16.84 29.76
CA ALA A 413 23.69 -16.01 28.62
C ALA A 413 22.35 -15.27 28.85
N GLY A 414 21.59 -15.58 29.88
CA GLY A 414 20.30 -14.95 30.19
C GLY A 414 20.39 -13.45 30.53
N THR A 415 21.54 -12.96 30.99
CA THR A 415 21.73 -11.58 31.43
C THR A 415 21.96 -10.59 30.30
N ALA A 416 22.51 -11.00 29.17
CA ALA A 416 22.82 -10.10 28.03
C ALA A 416 21.54 -9.78 27.21
N VAL A 417 20.66 -10.75 27.02
CA VAL A 417 19.37 -10.56 26.32
C VAL A 417 18.41 -9.70 27.14
N GLN A 418 18.42 -9.88 28.47
CA GLN A 418 17.64 -9.06 29.40
C GLN A 418 18.10 -7.60 29.36
N GLY A 419 19.42 -7.34 29.24
CA GLY A 419 20.01 -6.01 29.12
C GLY A 419 19.57 -5.30 27.82
N ALA A 420 19.59 -5.98 26.69
CA ALA A 420 19.19 -5.44 25.39
C ALA A 420 17.67 -5.12 25.34
N MET A 421 16.83 -5.98 25.90
CA MET A 421 15.39 -5.70 26.02
C MET A 421 15.06 -4.54 26.95
N THR A 422 15.84 -4.35 28.03
CA THR A 422 15.67 -3.21 28.95
C THR A 422 16.09 -1.90 28.29
N GLN A 423 17.12 -1.92 27.47
CA GLN A 423 17.57 -0.76 26.70
C GLN A 423 16.55 -0.34 25.63
N TYR A 424 15.99 -1.32 24.91
CA TYR A 424 14.93 -1.08 23.91
C TYR A 424 13.65 -0.50 24.53
N ALA A 425 13.27 -0.99 25.71
CA ALA A 425 12.12 -0.45 26.46
C ALA A 425 12.37 0.98 26.99
N THR A 426 13.64 1.32 27.28
CA THR A 426 14.03 2.68 27.73
C THR A 426 14.01 3.66 26.57
N ASP A 427 14.49 3.25 25.39
CA ASP A 427 14.49 4.09 24.20
C ASP A 427 13.07 4.36 23.68
N MET A 428 12.16 3.39 23.78
CA MET A 428 10.74 3.57 23.45
C MET A 428 10.05 4.56 24.41
N ARG A 429 10.37 4.57 25.71
CA ARG A 429 9.84 5.56 26.67
C ARG A 429 10.36 6.97 26.37
N PHE A 430 11.57 7.11 25.82
CA PHE A 430 12.12 8.42 25.44
C PHE A 430 11.35 9.02 24.25
N LEU A 431 10.91 8.19 23.29
CA LEU A 431 10.07 8.60 22.16
C LEU A 431 8.64 8.99 22.61
N GLU A 432 8.07 8.30 23.60
CA GLU A 432 6.79 8.66 24.18
C GLU A 432 6.83 10.00 24.97
N CYS A 433 7.90 10.25 25.73
CA CYS A 433 8.09 11.53 26.38
C CYS A 433 8.24 12.70 25.40
N ALA A 434 8.93 12.48 24.28
CA ALA A 434 9.11 13.49 23.23
C ALA A 434 7.76 13.82 22.54
N SER A 435 6.89 12.82 22.31
CA SER A 435 5.58 13.05 21.71
C SER A 435 4.61 13.80 22.63
N ARG A 436 4.63 13.55 23.96
CA ARG A 436 3.83 14.27 24.95
C ARG A 436 4.27 15.71 25.17
N SER A 437 5.57 16.01 25.04
CA SER A 437 6.09 17.39 25.12
C SER A 437 5.61 18.27 23.96
N ILE A 438 5.36 17.69 22.77
CA ILE A 438 4.85 18.42 21.60
C ILE A 438 3.34 18.70 21.70
N SER A 439 2.59 17.87 22.44
CA SER A 439 1.13 18.08 22.60
C SER A 439 0.77 19.11 23.68
N SER A 440 1.63 19.30 24.70
CA SER A 440 1.37 20.24 25.79
C SER A 440 1.64 21.70 25.46
N THR A 441 2.33 22.00 24.35
CA THR A 441 2.61 23.38 23.88
C THR A 441 1.49 23.96 23.01
N LYS A 442 0.37 23.24 22.77
CA LYS A 442 -0.76 23.72 21.96
C LYS A 442 -2.00 24.14 22.76
N THR A 443 -1.93 24.15 24.10
CA THR A 443 -3.09 24.52 24.95
C THR A 443 -2.92 25.83 25.72
N SER A 444 -1.88 26.64 25.42
CA SER A 444 -1.71 27.97 26.00
C SER A 444 -1.21 28.97 24.96
N ALA A 445 -2.07 29.33 24.01
CA ALA A 445 -2.02 30.58 23.24
C ALA A 445 -3.42 30.86 22.65
#